data_7e88a1c64bd36189d9fe4865b86e9b13
#
_entry.id   7e88a1c64bd36189d9fe4865b86e9b13
#
_cell.length_a   1.000
_cell.length_b   1.000
_cell.length_c   1.000
_cell.angle_alpha   90.00
_cell.angle_beta   90.00
_cell.angle_gamma   90.00
#
_symmetry.space_group_name_H-M   'P 1'
#
loop_
_entity.id
_entity.type
_entity.pdbx_description
1 polymer ?
#
loop_
_entity_poly.entity_id
_entity_poly.type
_entity_poly.pdbx_seq_one_letter_code
_entity_poly.pdbx_strand_id
1 'polypeptide(L)'
;HLGCRLRQKGVEEYSLESTVRRQLEIYQIVLRRKDRRGTVGRRDGALVCGAYGRGNAGDDAILEAIVRELRQIDPDLPVWVLSRRPDETRMTYRVNSIYTFGFPKFLRRMGRTRLYINGGGSLMQDVTSRPSLWFYLFTISAAKKLGNRVLMYGCGIGPIHYPSNRRLCARVLERNVDMITLRDTHSLTELEDMGINHPEVLLSSDPTVILPAARPEVIDGMLESRGLDPKGRYIGFTLRPWPGYEEKAELFGRAADYAWETYGLTPVFLPIEKRLDVGACQKAAAHMKAPHYIFEDTGASDHTIGLFARMQVVVSMRLHALVFSAGQGVPLVGVVYDQKISSFLNYIGQDLFTDLNDVTYEGLCAHIDAAVKRIGDTEFLSGGVDRLRQVERRNSQ
;
A
#
# COMPACT_ATOMS: atom_id res chain seq x y z
N HIS A 1 -30.94 19.12 -1.94
CA HIS A 1 -29.94 18.33 -1.20
C HIS A 1 -28.48 18.69 -1.53
N LEU A 2 -28.10 18.87 -2.81
CA LEU A 2 -26.73 19.22 -3.22
C LEU A 2 -26.30 20.60 -2.69
N GLY A 3 -27.20 21.61 -2.75
CA GLY A 3 -26.91 22.95 -2.27
C GLY A 3 -26.69 23.04 -0.75
N CYS A 4 -27.40 22.24 0.04
CA CYS A 4 -27.19 22.17 1.50
C CYS A 4 -25.83 21.51 1.84
N ARG A 5 -25.45 20.44 1.14
CA ARG A 5 -24.15 19.78 1.32
C ARG A 5 -22.97 20.66 0.91
N LEU A 6 -23.09 21.39 -0.21
CA LEU A 6 -22.08 22.36 -0.64
C LEU A 6 -21.93 23.53 0.33
N ARG A 7 -23.06 24.02 0.87
CA ARG A 7 -23.05 25.08 1.88
C ARG A 7 -22.42 24.58 3.20
N GLN A 8 -22.76 23.37 3.64
CA GLN A 8 -22.21 22.78 4.86
C GLN A 8 -20.69 22.54 4.71
N LYS A 9 -20.25 21.99 3.58
CA LYS A 9 -18.82 21.86 3.25
C LYS A 9 -18.11 23.20 3.16
N GLY A 10 -18.77 24.21 2.57
CA GLY A 10 -18.26 25.59 2.51
C GLY A 10 -18.08 26.21 3.90
N VAL A 11 -19.03 25.98 4.81
CA VAL A 11 -18.95 26.48 6.19
C VAL A 11 -17.89 25.72 7.00
N GLU A 12 -17.79 24.39 6.87
CA GLU A 12 -16.82 23.58 7.60
C GLU A 12 -15.39 23.77 7.12
N GLU A 13 -15.16 23.85 5.80
CA GLU A 13 -13.83 23.91 5.22
C GLU A 13 -13.34 25.34 4.90
N TYR A 14 -14.24 26.27 4.61
CA TYR A 14 -13.95 27.62 4.12
C TYR A 14 -14.57 28.75 4.95
N SER A 15 -15.12 28.46 6.14
CA SER A 15 -15.55 29.51 7.06
C SER A 15 -14.36 30.39 7.44
N LEU A 16 -14.65 31.65 7.81
CA LEU A 16 -13.60 32.56 8.29
C LEU A 16 -12.85 31.92 9.47
N GLU A 17 -13.56 31.24 10.35
CA GLU A 17 -13.00 30.58 11.53
C GLU A 17 -12.09 29.39 11.15
N SER A 18 -12.49 28.52 10.21
CA SER A 18 -11.67 27.43 9.72
C SER A 18 -10.45 27.92 8.96
N THR A 19 -10.60 29.00 8.20
CA THR A 19 -9.51 29.64 7.46
C THR A 19 -8.49 30.27 8.41
N VAL A 20 -8.96 31.03 9.42
CA VAL A 20 -8.09 31.63 10.46
C VAL A 20 -7.37 30.53 11.26
N ARG A 21 -8.06 29.47 11.65
CA ARG A 21 -7.45 28.33 12.35
C ARG A 21 -6.33 27.69 11.52
N ARG A 22 -6.57 27.42 10.24
CA ARG A 22 -5.54 26.92 9.31
C ARG A 22 -4.36 27.89 9.15
N GLN A 23 -4.61 29.17 9.07
CA GLN A 23 -3.55 30.18 9.02
C GLN A 23 -2.72 30.19 10.30
N LEU A 24 -3.35 30.15 11.47
CA LEU A 24 -2.66 30.08 12.76
C LEU A 24 -1.81 28.80 12.88
N GLU A 25 -2.32 27.66 12.45
CA GLU A 25 -1.53 26.41 12.39
C GLU A 25 -0.30 26.56 11.47
N ILE A 26 -0.49 27.13 10.28
CA ILE A 26 0.63 27.42 9.35
C ILE A 26 1.65 28.37 9.98
N TYR A 27 1.20 29.44 10.64
CA TYR A 27 2.08 30.37 11.35
C TYR A 27 2.84 29.69 12.49
N GLN A 28 2.18 28.88 13.28
CA GLN A 28 2.83 28.10 14.33
C GLN A 28 3.89 27.15 13.77
N ILE A 29 3.59 26.43 12.69
CA ILE A 29 4.56 25.58 11.98
C ILE A 29 5.75 26.40 11.48
N VAL A 30 5.51 27.58 10.90
CA VAL A 30 6.58 28.46 10.41
C VAL A 30 7.45 28.99 11.55
N LEU A 31 6.86 29.39 12.67
CA LEU A 31 7.58 29.86 13.86
C LEU A 31 8.44 28.72 14.46
N ARG A 32 7.87 27.56 14.69
CA ARG A 32 8.63 26.38 15.19
C ARG A 32 9.77 26.00 14.24
N ARG A 33 9.57 26.09 12.91
CA ARG A 33 10.63 25.87 11.91
C ARG A 33 11.71 26.96 11.96
N LYS A 34 11.37 28.21 12.29
CA LYS A 34 12.32 29.30 12.49
C LYS A 34 13.20 29.06 13.72
N ASP A 35 12.60 28.64 14.82
CA ASP A 35 13.32 28.32 16.06
C ASP A 35 14.28 27.12 15.86
N ARG A 36 13.88 26.11 15.11
CA ARG A 36 14.77 25.02 14.69
C ARG A 36 15.93 25.47 13.80
N ARG A 37 15.75 26.53 12.97
CA ARG A 37 16.81 27.07 12.10
C ARG A 37 17.91 27.79 12.88
N GLY A 38 17.66 28.20 14.10
CA GLY A 38 18.67 28.79 15.01
C GLY A 38 19.83 27.85 15.39
N THR A 39 19.70 26.56 15.09
CA THR A 39 20.79 25.56 15.21
C THR A 39 21.47 25.37 13.85
N VAL A 40 22.18 26.37 13.37
CA VAL A 40 22.99 26.32 12.14
C VAL A 40 23.97 25.16 12.21
N GLY A 41 23.86 24.21 11.26
CA GLY A 41 24.76 23.05 11.14
C GLY A 41 24.19 21.71 11.59
N ARG A 42 23.03 21.64 12.24
CA ARG A 42 22.43 20.38 12.68
C ARG A 42 21.62 19.73 11.53
N ARG A 43 21.92 18.48 11.22
CA ARG A 43 21.10 17.68 10.29
C ARG A 43 19.69 17.53 10.85
N ASP A 44 18.66 17.68 9.99
CA ASP A 44 17.28 17.60 10.43
C ASP A 44 16.39 16.93 9.37
N GLY A 45 15.34 16.23 9.84
CA GLY A 45 14.33 15.62 9.00
C GLY A 45 14.66 14.21 8.51
N ALA A 46 13.72 13.69 7.74
CA ALA A 46 13.78 12.37 7.14
C ALA A 46 13.76 12.45 5.61
N LEU A 47 14.47 11.53 4.95
CA LEU A 47 14.36 11.26 3.52
C LEU A 47 13.77 9.87 3.32
N VAL A 48 12.61 9.78 2.70
CA VAL A 48 11.88 8.55 2.43
C VAL A 48 12.06 8.15 0.96
N CYS A 49 12.45 6.91 0.72
CA CYS A 49 12.67 6.33 -0.60
C CYS A 49 11.88 5.03 -0.75
N GLY A 50 11.13 4.92 -1.83
CA GLY A 50 10.33 3.76 -2.19
C GLY A 50 9.87 3.83 -3.65
N ALA A 51 8.89 3.01 -4.04
CA ALA A 51 8.38 2.95 -5.41
C ALA A 51 7.28 3.99 -5.71
N TYR A 52 7.38 5.18 -5.13
CA TYR A 52 6.33 6.20 -5.10
C TYR A 52 6.15 6.99 -6.40
N GLY A 53 4.90 7.44 -6.63
CA GLY A 53 4.51 8.24 -7.79
C GLY A 53 4.50 7.45 -9.09
N ARG A 54 4.30 6.13 -9.04
CA ARG A 54 4.16 5.25 -10.20
C ARG A 54 2.71 4.95 -10.55
N GLY A 55 1.76 5.34 -9.69
CA GLY A 55 0.34 5.01 -9.82
C GLY A 55 0.03 3.59 -9.34
N ASN A 56 0.73 3.14 -8.31
CA ASN A 56 0.45 1.93 -7.56
C ASN A 56 -0.14 2.33 -6.20
N ALA A 57 -1.43 2.09 -6.02
CA ALA A 57 -2.15 2.50 -4.81
C ALA A 57 -1.60 1.86 -3.52
N GLY A 58 -0.98 0.67 -3.62
CA GLY A 58 -0.34 0.03 -2.48
C GLY A 58 0.94 0.74 -2.04
N ASP A 59 1.83 1.06 -2.97
CA ASP A 59 3.07 1.79 -2.66
C ASP A 59 2.75 3.20 -2.15
N ASP A 60 1.74 3.85 -2.74
CA ASP A 60 1.29 5.19 -2.33
C ASP A 60 0.64 5.15 -0.93
N ALA A 61 -0.09 4.09 -0.58
CA ALA A 61 -0.61 3.86 0.76
C ALA A 61 0.51 3.63 1.81
N ILE A 62 1.55 2.90 1.45
CA ILE A 62 2.73 2.74 2.33
C ILE A 62 3.36 4.11 2.63
N LEU A 63 3.51 4.96 1.60
CA LEU A 63 4.01 6.32 1.82
C LEU A 63 3.13 7.11 2.78
N GLU A 64 1.81 7.03 2.61
CA GLU A 64 0.86 7.69 3.49
C GLU A 64 0.99 7.24 4.93
N ALA A 65 1.09 5.91 5.16
CA ALA A 65 1.30 5.35 6.49
C ALA A 65 2.59 5.88 7.14
N ILE A 66 3.72 5.85 6.41
CA ILE A 66 5.00 6.37 6.90
C ILE A 66 4.91 7.87 7.25
N VAL A 67 4.32 8.68 6.38
CA VAL A 67 4.19 10.12 6.60
C VAL A 67 3.30 10.41 7.81
N ARG A 68 2.23 9.64 7.97
CA ARG A 68 1.30 9.76 9.10
C ARG A 68 1.99 9.44 10.42
N GLU A 69 2.72 8.32 10.49
CA GLU A 69 3.47 7.92 11.68
C GLU A 69 4.57 8.95 12.03
N LEU A 70 5.35 9.39 11.05
CA LEU A 70 6.36 10.42 11.28
C LEU A 70 5.77 11.72 11.84
N ARG A 71 4.56 12.10 11.42
CA ARG A 71 3.87 13.29 11.93
C ARG A 71 3.26 13.10 13.32
N GLN A 72 2.87 11.87 13.66
CA GLN A 72 2.42 11.56 15.04
C GLN A 72 3.57 11.66 16.02
N ILE A 73 4.77 11.18 15.61
CA ILE A 73 5.99 11.26 16.45
C ILE A 73 6.50 12.71 16.54
N ASP A 74 6.59 13.39 15.42
CA ASP A 74 7.07 14.77 15.33
C ASP A 74 6.34 15.54 14.24
N PRO A 75 5.27 16.30 14.58
CA PRO A 75 4.48 17.05 13.60
C PRO A 75 5.27 18.05 12.76
N ASP A 76 6.40 18.50 13.27
CA ASP A 76 7.24 19.50 12.62
C ASP A 76 8.44 18.91 11.87
N LEU A 77 8.58 17.56 11.88
CA LEU A 77 9.69 16.89 11.19
C LEU A 77 9.67 17.21 9.68
N PRO A 78 10.74 17.78 9.12
CA PRO A 78 10.83 17.97 7.68
C PRO A 78 10.94 16.63 6.96
N VAL A 79 9.89 16.23 6.22
CA VAL A 79 9.87 14.99 5.45
C VAL A 79 10.15 15.30 3.97
N TRP A 80 11.08 14.56 3.39
CA TRP A 80 11.43 14.58 1.97
C TRP A 80 11.16 13.20 1.37
N VAL A 81 10.53 13.16 0.19
CA VAL A 81 10.17 11.90 -0.49
C VAL A 81 10.81 11.87 -1.87
N LEU A 82 11.45 10.74 -2.21
CA LEU A 82 11.86 10.47 -3.58
C LEU A 82 10.68 9.91 -4.35
N SER A 83 10.24 10.61 -5.40
CA SER A 83 9.06 10.25 -6.18
C SER A 83 9.31 10.41 -7.68
N ARG A 84 8.60 9.61 -8.49
CA ARG A 84 8.54 9.78 -9.95
C ARG A 84 7.72 11.00 -10.36
N ARG A 85 6.79 11.43 -9.49
CA ARG A 85 5.91 12.59 -9.69
C ARG A 85 6.00 13.53 -8.47
N PRO A 86 7.09 14.30 -8.34
CA PRO A 86 7.35 15.10 -7.13
C PRO A 86 6.24 16.09 -6.80
N ASP A 87 5.65 16.73 -7.82
CA ASP A 87 4.63 17.76 -7.60
C ASP A 87 3.33 17.16 -7.07
N GLU A 88 2.89 16.04 -7.65
CA GLU A 88 1.73 15.28 -7.19
C GLU A 88 1.95 14.80 -5.74
N THR A 89 3.08 14.14 -5.47
CA THR A 89 3.45 13.68 -4.13
C THR A 89 3.47 14.80 -3.10
N ARG A 90 3.97 15.98 -3.48
CA ARG A 90 4.02 17.16 -2.61
C ARG A 90 2.63 17.65 -2.23
N MET A 91 1.74 17.72 -3.20
CA MET A 91 0.36 18.17 -2.97
C MET A 91 -0.46 17.16 -2.16
N THR A 92 -0.38 15.89 -2.53
CA THR A 92 -1.18 14.82 -1.91
C THR A 92 -0.79 14.62 -0.45
N TYR A 93 0.51 14.45 -0.15
CA TYR A 93 0.97 14.11 1.20
C TYR A 93 1.49 15.32 2.00
N ARG A 94 1.47 16.52 1.42
CA ARG A 94 1.98 17.76 2.04
C ARG A 94 3.42 17.65 2.55
N VAL A 95 4.26 16.94 1.82
CA VAL A 95 5.69 16.73 2.10
C VAL A 95 6.56 17.46 1.08
N ASN A 96 7.86 17.56 1.36
CA ASN A 96 8.79 17.94 0.30
C ASN A 96 9.05 16.73 -0.61
N SER A 97 9.26 16.96 -1.90
CA SER A 97 9.53 15.85 -2.81
C SER A 97 10.61 16.21 -3.84
N ILE A 98 11.38 15.20 -4.23
CA ILE A 98 12.47 15.27 -5.20
C ILE A 98 12.29 14.15 -6.20
N TYR A 99 12.58 14.43 -7.47
CA TYR A 99 12.56 13.40 -8.51
C TYR A 99 13.54 12.26 -8.20
N THR A 100 13.05 11.02 -8.27
CA THR A 100 13.80 9.82 -7.85
C THR A 100 15.18 9.70 -8.51
N PHE A 101 15.34 10.10 -9.77
CA PHE A 101 16.63 10.09 -10.46
C PHE A 101 17.33 11.45 -10.50
N GLY A 102 16.88 12.42 -9.72
CA GLY A 102 17.55 13.70 -9.53
C GLY A 102 18.77 13.56 -8.59
N PHE A 103 19.74 12.69 -8.92
CA PHE A 103 20.87 12.29 -8.07
C PHE A 103 21.56 13.44 -7.33
N PRO A 104 21.98 14.57 -7.98
CA PRO A 104 22.65 15.65 -7.26
C PRO A 104 21.78 16.30 -6.20
N LYS A 105 20.46 16.44 -6.48
CA LYS A 105 19.52 17.08 -5.56
C LYS A 105 19.23 16.19 -4.36
N PHE A 106 18.94 14.90 -4.58
CA PHE A 106 18.61 14.02 -3.47
C PHE A 106 19.84 13.68 -2.62
N LEU A 107 21.04 13.47 -3.20
CA LEU A 107 22.25 13.24 -2.41
C LEU A 107 22.61 14.46 -1.54
N ARG A 108 22.47 15.69 -2.09
CA ARG A 108 22.63 16.91 -1.30
C ARG A 108 21.62 16.98 -0.15
N ARG A 109 20.36 16.59 -0.39
CA ARG A 109 19.34 16.55 0.65
C ARG A 109 19.63 15.48 1.69
N MET A 110 19.98 14.28 1.26
CA MET A 110 20.38 13.16 2.11
C MET A 110 21.51 13.53 3.07
N GLY A 111 22.50 14.31 2.61
CA GLY A 111 23.56 14.84 3.47
C GLY A 111 23.11 15.89 4.51
N ARG A 112 21.87 16.38 4.41
CA ARG A 112 21.26 17.34 5.35
C ARG A 112 20.16 16.76 6.21
N THR A 113 19.74 15.53 5.96
CA THR A 113 18.80 14.77 6.81
C THR A 113 19.55 13.90 7.81
N ARG A 114 18.89 13.52 8.89
CA ARG A 114 19.42 12.61 9.91
C ARG A 114 18.88 11.19 9.78
N LEU A 115 17.71 11.03 9.17
CA LEU A 115 17.03 9.76 9.00
C LEU A 115 16.81 9.48 7.52
N TYR A 116 17.17 8.30 7.08
CA TYR A 116 16.81 7.73 5.78
C TYR A 116 15.91 6.54 6.00
N ILE A 117 14.74 6.56 5.36
CA ILE A 117 13.76 5.47 5.41
C ILE A 117 13.68 4.84 4.03
N ASN A 118 14.08 3.57 3.93
CA ASN A 118 13.75 2.72 2.80
C ASN A 118 12.34 2.16 3.09
N GLY A 119 11.34 2.78 2.49
CA GLY A 119 9.96 2.62 2.91
C GLY A 119 9.24 1.53 2.15
N GLY A 120 8.84 0.50 2.86
CA GLY A 120 7.84 -0.51 2.55
C GLY A 120 7.85 -1.17 1.17
N GLY A 121 6.99 -2.14 1.01
CA GLY A 121 6.89 -2.89 -0.25
C GLY A 121 8.00 -3.90 -0.46
N SER A 122 7.97 -4.63 -1.59
CA SER A 122 9.01 -5.61 -1.97
C SER A 122 10.10 -4.95 -2.80
N LEU A 123 10.92 -4.08 -2.20
CA LEU A 123 11.98 -3.35 -2.89
C LEU A 123 13.26 -4.18 -3.06
N MET A 124 13.53 -5.10 -2.10
CA MET A 124 14.70 -5.98 -2.09
C MET A 124 14.40 -7.29 -2.80
N GLN A 125 14.25 -7.25 -4.12
CA GLN A 125 13.99 -8.41 -4.98
C GLN A 125 14.56 -8.17 -6.39
N ASP A 126 14.86 -9.22 -7.15
CA ASP A 126 15.40 -9.13 -8.51
C ASP A 126 14.55 -9.84 -9.58
N VAL A 127 13.32 -10.26 -9.21
CA VAL A 127 12.37 -10.91 -10.11
C VAL A 127 11.86 -9.95 -11.18
N THR A 128 11.45 -8.74 -10.77
CA THR A 128 10.86 -7.77 -11.69
C THR A 128 11.90 -6.84 -12.31
N SER A 129 12.96 -6.47 -11.57
CA SER A 129 13.97 -5.52 -12.06
C SER A 129 15.27 -5.54 -11.25
N ARG A 130 16.32 -6.09 -11.81
CA ARG A 130 17.69 -6.02 -11.24
C ARG A 130 18.18 -4.58 -11.03
N PRO A 131 18.05 -3.65 -12.00
CA PRO A 131 18.41 -2.24 -11.79
C PRO A 131 17.66 -1.58 -10.63
N SER A 132 16.41 -1.98 -10.36
CA SER A 132 15.65 -1.48 -9.22
C SER A 132 16.29 -1.87 -7.90
N LEU A 133 16.66 -3.15 -7.73
CA LEU A 133 17.39 -3.62 -6.55
C LEU A 133 18.70 -2.83 -6.35
N TRP A 134 19.49 -2.66 -7.40
CA TRP A 134 20.75 -1.92 -7.32
C TRP A 134 20.56 -0.45 -6.93
N PHE A 135 19.50 0.18 -7.43
CA PHE A 135 19.16 1.54 -7.04
C PHE A 135 18.88 1.66 -5.53
N TYR A 136 18.07 0.77 -4.97
CA TYR A 136 17.78 0.81 -3.53
C TYR A 136 19.01 0.48 -2.68
N LEU A 137 19.82 -0.49 -3.06
CA LEU A 137 21.09 -0.81 -2.38
C LEU A 137 22.06 0.37 -2.43
N PHE A 138 22.12 1.09 -3.57
CA PHE A 138 22.90 2.31 -3.70
C PHE A 138 22.40 3.40 -2.75
N THR A 139 21.11 3.67 -2.70
CA THR A 139 20.54 4.72 -1.84
C THR A 139 20.73 4.44 -0.36
N ILE A 140 20.60 3.17 0.08
CA ILE A 140 20.92 2.72 1.43
C ILE A 140 22.41 2.99 1.76
N SER A 141 23.31 2.56 0.88
CA SER A 141 24.75 2.75 1.07
C SER A 141 25.15 4.24 1.10
N ALA A 142 24.56 5.05 0.21
CA ALA A 142 24.79 6.49 0.17
C ALA A 142 24.30 7.18 1.45
N ALA A 143 23.11 6.78 1.94
CA ALA A 143 22.54 7.33 3.16
C ALA A 143 23.45 7.10 4.37
N LYS A 144 23.93 5.87 4.53
CA LYS A 144 24.86 5.52 5.62
C LYS A 144 26.16 6.29 5.52
N LYS A 145 26.77 6.33 4.33
CA LYS A 145 28.00 7.10 4.08
C LYS A 145 27.85 8.61 4.34
N LEU A 146 26.68 9.14 4.06
CA LEU A 146 26.34 10.54 4.36
C LEU A 146 25.90 10.76 5.81
N GLY A 147 25.98 9.73 6.67
CA GLY A 147 25.79 9.79 8.12
C GLY A 147 24.33 9.82 8.57
N ASN A 148 23.41 9.29 7.78
CA ASN A 148 22.05 9.08 8.24
C ASN A 148 21.94 7.81 9.10
N ARG A 149 20.97 7.80 10.02
CA ARG A 149 20.39 6.54 10.50
C ARG A 149 19.56 5.96 9.38
N VAL A 150 19.68 4.66 9.13
CA VAL A 150 19.04 3.95 8.02
C VAL A 150 18.05 2.95 8.55
N LEU A 151 16.77 3.18 8.26
CA LEU A 151 15.66 2.32 8.62
C LEU A 151 15.05 1.72 7.35
N MET A 152 14.81 0.41 7.36
CA MET A 152 13.93 -0.27 6.42
C MET A 152 12.58 -0.50 7.09
N TYR A 153 11.52 0.09 6.54
CA TYR A 153 10.23 0.23 7.22
C TYR A 153 9.16 -0.66 6.60
N GLY A 154 8.65 -1.65 7.33
CA GLY A 154 7.58 -2.54 6.87
C GLY A 154 7.89 -3.25 5.55
N CYS A 155 9.13 -3.72 5.39
CA CYS A 155 9.64 -4.24 4.13
C CYS A 155 9.28 -5.71 3.90
N GLY A 156 9.07 -6.07 2.61
CA GLY A 156 9.19 -7.42 2.11
C GLY A 156 10.57 -7.65 1.49
N ILE A 157 11.21 -8.75 1.83
CA ILE A 157 12.53 -9.14 1.30
C ILE A 157 12.38 -10.37 0.42
N GLY A 158 13.06 -10.35 -0.72
CA GLY A 158 13.12 -11.47 -1.66
C GLY A 158 11.88 -11.62 -2.57
N PRO A 159 11.89 -12.67 -3.42
CA PRO A 159 13.06 -13.52 -3.66
C PRO A 159 14.19 -12.80 -4.43
N ILE A 160 15.43 -13.18 -4.13
CA ILE A 160 16.61 -12.71 -4.85
C ILE A 160 17.28 -13.92 -5.49
N HIS A 161 17.06 -14.12 -6.79
CA HIS A 161 17.47 -15.34 -7.51
C HIS A 161 18.94 -15.36 -7.90
N TYR A 162 19.52 -14.19 -8.23
CA TYR A 162 20.90 -14.13 -8.67
C TYR A 162 21.88 -14.17 -7.48
N PRO A 163 22.80 -15.17 -7.40
CA PRO A 163 23.72 -15.28 -6.26
C PRO A 163 24.58 -14.03 -6.05
N SER A 164 24.94 -13.31 -7.14
CA SER A 164 25.68 -12.06 -7.06
C SER A 164 24.87 -10.95 -6.38
N ASN A 165 23.58 -10.83 -6.72
CA ASN A 165 22.67 -9.86 -6.11
C ASN A 165 22.41 -10.21 -4.65
N ARG A 166 22.25 -11.52 -4.34
CA ARG A 166 22.04 -11.99 -2.97
C ARG A 166 23.24 -11.63 -2.07
N ARG A 167 24.48 -11.90 -2.54
CA ARG A 167 25.72 -11.50 -1.83
C ARG A 167 25.86 -9.97 -1.68
N LEU A 168 25.48 -9.20 -2.72
CA LEU A 168 25.52 -7.73 -2.66
C LEU A 168 24.48 -7.21 -1.66
N CYS A 169 23.26 -7.72 -1.70
CA CYS A 169 22.19 -7.37 -0.78
C CYS A 169 22.60 -7.66 0.67
N ALA A 170 23.05 -8.89 0.97
CA ALA A 170 23.54 -9.27 2.29
C ALA A 170 24.60 -8.31 2.80
N ARG A 171 25.63 -8.01 2.00
CA ARG A 171 26.72 -7.10 2.39
C ARG A 171 26.22 -5.67 2.65
N VAL A 172 25.29 -5.17 1.84
CA VAL A 172 24.78 -3.81 1.99
C VAL A 172 23.88 -3.70 3.21
N LEU A 173 22.96 -4.63 3.41
CA LEU A 173 22.06 -4.61 4.56
C LEU A 173 22.84 -4.78 5.86
N GLU A 174 23.74 -5.76 5.94
CA GLU A 174 24.55 -6.00 7.14
C GLU A 174 25.37 -4.78 7.56
N ARG A 175 25.92 -4.00 6.60
CA ARG A 175 26.84 -2.91 6.91
C ARG A 175 26.21 -1.54 7.02
N ASN A 176 25.07 -1.33 6.39
CA ASN A 176 24.55 0.03 6.18
C ASN A 176 23.14 0.26 6.75
N VAL A 177 22.45 -0.77 7.21
CA VAL A 177 21.14 -0.63 7.82
C VAL A 177 21.26 -0.67 9.33
N ASP A 178 20.58 0.21 10.04
CA ASP A 178 20.56 0.25 11.49
C ASP A 178 19.41 -0.58 12.08
N MET A 179 18.23 -0.59 11.39
CA MET A 179 17.06 -1.35 11.80
C MET A 179 16.24 -1.77 10.59
N ILE A 180 15.65 -2.94 10.67
CA ILE A 180 14.73 -3.49 9.66
C ILE A 180 13.43 -3.89 10.35
N THR A 181 12.31 -3.35 9.91
CA THR A 181 11.00 -3.90 10.25
C THR A 181 10.44 -4.64 9.05
N LEU A 182 10.01 -5.88 9.27
CA LEU A 182 9.52 -6.79 8.24
C LEU A 182 8.01 -6.95 8.34
N ARG A 183 7.34 -7.07 7.21
CA ARG A 183 5.89 -7.24 7.17
C ARG A 183 5.43 -8.70 7.17
N ASP A 184 6.32 -9.64 6.95
CA ASP A 184 6.00 -11.07 6.85
C ASP A 184 7.17 -11.96 7.30
N THR A 185 6.84 -13.21 7.67
CA THR A 185 7.80 -14.19 8.17
C THR A 185 8.73 -14.73 7.08
N HIS A 186 8.29 -14.78 5.82
CA HIS A 186 9.14 -15.20 4.71
C HIS A 186 10.34 -14.25 4.54
N SER A 187 10.10 -12.94 4.68
CA SER A 187 11.17 -11.95 4.66
C SER A 187 12.20 -12.15 5.78
N LEU A 188 11.75 -12.64 6.95
CA LEU A 188 12.67 -12.99 8.04
C LEU A 188 13.57 -14.16 7.66
N THR A 189 12.99 -15.25 7.14
CA THR A 189 13.75 -16.40 6.65
C THR A 189 14.77 -16.00 5.56
N GLU A 190 14.38 -15.11 4.64
CA GLU A 190 15.30 -14.59 3.62
C GLU A 190 16.50 -13.84 4.20
N LEU A 191 16.33 -13.06 5.28
CA LEU A 191 17.44 -12.40 5.97
C LEU A 191 18.33 -13.39 6.71
N GLU A 192 17.76 -14.38 7.38
CA GLU A 192 18.47 -15.46 8.08
C GLU A 192 19.34 -16.26 7.09
N ASP A 193 18.78 -16.67 5.95
CA ASP A 193 19.46 -17.37 4.88
C ASP A 193 20.59 -16.54 4.22
N MET A 194 20.49 -15.22 4.27
CA MET A 194 21.57 -14.33 3.84
C MET A 194 22.63 -14.09 4.92
N GLY A 195 22.43 -14.59 6.13
CA GLY A 195 23.38 -14.43 7.25
C GLY A 195 23.45 -13.00 7.77
N ILE A 196 22.33 -12.27 7.75
CA ILE A 196 22.26 -10.87 8.25
C ILE A 196 21.97 -10.88 9.74
N ASN A 197 22.87 -10.29 10.53
CA ASN A 197 22.80 -10.31 12.00
C ASN A 197 22.98 -8.94 12.64
N HIS A 198 23.61 -7.98 11.94
CA HIS A 198 23.95 -6.68 12.52
C HIS A 198 22.75 -5.73 12.71
N PRO A 199 21.85 -5.50 11.69
CA PRO A 199 20.72 -4.63 11.92
C PRO A 199 19.76 -5.28 12.93
N GLU A 200 19.17 -4.46 13.81
CA GLU A 200 18.04 -4.91 14.60
C GLU A 200 16.88 -5.27 13.67
N VAL A 201 16.36 -6.49 13.79
CA VAL A 201 15.27 -6.99 12.93
C VAL A 201 14.02 -7.22 13.78
N LEU A 202 12.92 -6.56 13.41
CA LEU A 202 11.64 -6.71 14.08
C LEU A 202 10.60 -7.23 13.08
N LEU A 203 9.92 -8.31 13.44
CA LEU A 203 8.73 -8.74 12.70
C LEU A 203 7.56 -7.84 13.09
N SER A 204 7.01 -7.16 12.10
CA SER A 204 5.88 -6.26 12.19
C SER A 204 4.77 -6.70 11.23
N SER A 205 4.04 -5.76 10.64
CA SER A 205 3.07 -6.01 9.58
C SER A 205 3.18 -4.97 8.47
N ASP A 206 2.37 -5.16 7.41
CA ASP A 206 2.29 -4.16 6.33
C ASP A 206 1.78 -2.83 6.91
N PRO A 207 2.50 -1.71 6.70
CA PRO A 207 2.13 -0.42 7.29
C PRO A 207 0.73 0.08 6.89
N THR A 208 0.19 -0.42 5.81
CA THR A 208 -1.12 0.05 5.30
C THR A 208 -2.32 -0.48 6.08
N VAL A 209 -2.12 -1.47 6.95
CA VAL A 209 -3.19 -2.06 7.77
C VAL A 209 -3.83 -1.07 8.76
N ILE A 210 -3.11 0.00 9.11
CA ILE A 210 -3.60 1.05 10.03
C ILE A 210 -4.31 2.19 9.33
N LEU A 211 -4.29 2.24 8.00
CA LEU A 211 -4.90 3.34 7.26
C LEU A 211 -6.42 3.26 7.32
N PRO A 212 -7.10 4.39 7.58
CA PRO A 212 -8.54 4.44 7.56
C PRO A 212 -9.08 4.48 6.12
N ALA A 213 -10.28 3.97 5.95
CA ALA A 213 -11.10 4.25 4.78
C ALA A 213 -11.54 5.72 4.74
N ALA A 214 -11.80 6.25 3.54
CA ALA A 214 -12.50 7.52 3.39
C ALA A 214 -13.91 7.43 4.00
N ARG A 215 -14.48 8.57 4.36
CA ARG A 215 -15.85 8.63 4.90
C ARG A 215 -16.86 7.99 3.93
N PRO A 216 -17.87 7.26 4.43
CA PRO A 216 -18.85 6.56 3.59
C PRO A 216 -19.49 7.47 2.53
N GLU A 217 -19.79 8.73 2.89
CA GLU A 217 -20.44 9.69 1.97
C GLU A 217 -19.55 10.03 0.75
N VAL A 218 -18.23 10.01 0.93
CA VAL A 218 -17.28 10.23 -0.16
C VAL A 218 -17.33 9.05 -1.13
N ILE A 219 -17.32 7.84 -0.59
CA ILE A 219 -17.35 6.62 -1.41
C ILE A 219 -18.71 6.47 -2.10
N ASP A 220 -19.82 6.78 -1.39
CA ASP A 220 -21.16 6.79 -1.97
C ASP A 220 -21.22 7.75 -3.17
N GLY A 221 -20.69 8.96 -3.04
CA GLY A 221 -20.61 9.91 -4.16
C GLY A 221 -19.71 9.42 -5.31
N MET A 222 -18.64 8.66 -5.00
CA MET A 222 -17.80 8.04 -6.05
C MET A 222 -18.56 6.95 -6.80
N LEU A 223 -19.36 6.14 -6.13
CA LEU A 223 -20.20 5.11 -6.74
C LEU A 223 -21.30 5.75 -7.61
N GLU A 224 -22.06 6.70 -7.04
CA GLU A 224 -23.12 7.43 -7.74
C GLU A 224 -22.61 8.11 -9.04
N SER A 225 -21.43 8.75 -8.96
CA SER A 225 -20.84 9.43 -10.13
C SER A 225 -20.50 8.47 -11.28
N ARG A 226 -20.48 7.19 -11.00
CA ARG A 226 -20.19 6.10 -11.95
C ARG A 226 -21.41 5.25 -12.29
N GLY A 227 -22.60 5.68 -11.84
CA GLY A 227 -23.85 4.97 -12.07
C GLY A 227 -24.04 3.71 -11.23
N LEU A 228 -23.25 3.55 -10.16
CA LEU A 228 -23.37 2.47 -9.20
C LEU A 228 -24.23 2.90 -8.01
N ASP A 229 -25.12 2.01 -7.54
CA ASP A 229 -25.97 2.27 -6.38
C ASP A 229 -25.12 2.22 -5.08
N PRO A 230 -25.06 3.28 -4.28
CA PRO A 230 -24.36 3.25 -2.99
C PRO A 230 -24.83 2.16 -2.02
N LYS A 231 -26.08 1.69 -2.19
CA LYS A 231 -26.67 0.60 -1.40
C LYS A 231 -26.56 -0.77 -2.08
N GLY A 232 -25.94 -0.79 -3.26
CA GLY A 232 -25.70 -2.02 -4.02
C GLY A 232 -24.81 -3.01 -3.28
N ARG A 233 -24.95 -4.28 -3.64
CA ARG A 233 -24.11 -5.37 -3.12
C ARG A 233 -23.06 -5.70 -4.16
N TYR A 234 -21.79 -5.64 -3.77
CA TYR A 234 -20.66 -5.73 -4.69
C TYR A 234 -19.69 -6.84 -4.32
N ILE A 235 -19.09 -7.48 -5.33
CA ILE A 235 -17.90 -8.32 -5.20
C ILE A 235 -16.73 -7.66 -5.94
N GLY A 236 -15.61 -7.47 -5.22
CA GLY A 236 -14.42 -6.85 -5.80
C GLY A 236 -13.50 -7.87 -6.45
N PHE A 237 -13.00 -7.57 -7.65
CA PHE A 237 -11.96 -8.35 -8.32
C PHE A 237 -10.73 -7.48 -8.54
N THR A 238 -9.56 -7.94 -8.10
CA THR A 238 -8.29 -7.27 -8.33
C THR A 238 -7.33 -8.19 -9.03
N LEU A 239 -7.21 -8.03 -10.33
CA LEU A 239 -6.46 -8.90 -11.22
C LEU A 239 -5.20 -8.19 -11.74
N ARG A 240 -4.17 -8.95 -12.10
CA ARG A 240 -2.95 -8.40 -12.68
C ARG A 240 -2.43 -9.28 -13.81
N PRO A 241 -1.73 -8.71 -14.80
CA PRO A 241 -1.02 -9.51 -15.79
C PRO A 241 0.14 -10.23 -15.13
N TRP A 242 0.18 -11.55 -15.30
CA TRP A 242 1.23 -12.43 -14.81
C TRP A 242 1.37 -13.63 -15.74
N PRO A 243 2.53 -14.29 -15.85
CA PRO A 243 2.62 -15.55 -16.59
C PRO A 243 1.52 -16.53 -16.16
N GLY A 244 0.79 -17.08 -17.11
CA GLY A 244 -0.35 -17.97 -16.88
C GLY A 244 -1.70 -17.28 -16.62
N TYR A 245 -1.75 -15.93 -16.51
CA TYR A 245 -3.01 -15.21 -16.31
C TYR A 245 -3.90 -15.19 -17.56
N GLU A 246 -3.30 -15.06 -18.75
CA GLU A 246 -4.05 -14.93 -20.00
C GLU A 246 -4.99 -16.13 -20.23
N GLU A 247 -4.52 -17.34 -19.94
CA GLU A 247 -5.28 -18.58 -20.08
C GLU A 247 -6.37 -18.73 -19.01
N LYS A 248 -6.29 -17.93 -17.95
CA LYS A 248 -7.23 -17.93 -16.82
C LYS A 248 -8.23 -16.77 -16.86
N ALA A 249 -8.06 -15.79 -17.76
CA ALA A 249 -8.90 -14.59 -17.79
C ALA A 249 -10.40 -14.93 -17.94
N GLU A 250 -10.77 -15.89 -18.80
CA GLU A 250 -12.14 -16.39 -18.94
C GLU A 250 -12.69 -16.97 -17.64
N LEU A 251 -11.87 -17.73 -16.91
CA LEU A 251 -12.26 -18.33 -15.63
C LEU A 251 -12.68 -17.25 -14.61
N PHE A 252 -11.92 -16.15 -14.52
CA PHE A 252 -12.25 -15.03 -13.62
C PHE A 252 -13.54 -14.33 -14.05
N GLY A 253 -13.75 -14.11 -15.36
CA GLY A 253 -15.00 -13.54 -15.87
C GLY A 253 -16.21 -14.40 -15.55
N ARG A 254 -16.11 -15.71 -15.76
CA ARG A 254 -17.18 -16.67 -15.43
C ARG A 254 -17.44 -16.77 -13.93
N ALA A 255 -16.39 -16.70 -13.08
CA ALA A 255 -16.58 -16.68 -11.64
C ALA A 255 -17.25 -15.39 -11.15
N ALA A 256 -17.01 -14.28 -11.84
CA ALA A 256 -17.71 -13.03 -11.58
C ALA A 256 -19.20 -13.10 -11.97
N ASP A 257 -19.53 -13.71 -13.13
CA ASP A 257 -20.92 -14.01 -13.52
C ASP A 257 -21.60 -14.93 -12.49
N TYR A 258 -20.92 -15.97 -12.02
CA TYR A 258 -21.42 -16.85 -10.96
C TYR A 258 -21.81 -16.10 -9.68
N ALA A 259 -20.97 -15.16 -9.24
CA ALA A 259 -21.26 -14.36 -8.04
C ALA A 259 -22.50 -13.48 -8.22
N TRP A 260 -22.71 -12.95 -9.41
CA TRP A 260 -23.92 -12.21 -9.76
C TRP A 260 -25.15 -13.12 -9.80
N GLU A 261 -25.11 -14.22 -10.53
CA GLU A 261 -26.24 -15.13 -10.75
C GLU A 261 -26.67 -15.80 -9.43
N THR A 262 -25.72 -16.17 -8.57
CA THR A 262 -26.01 -16.95 -7.37
C THR A 262 -26.35 -16.06 -6.16
N TYR A 263 -25.66 -14.91 -6.02
CA TYR A 263 -25.74 -14.10 -4.80
C TYR A 263 -26.23 -12.67 -5.03
N GLY A 264 -26.45 -12.25 -6.28
CA GLY A 264 -26.78 -10.87 -6.63
C GLY A 264 -25.66 -9.89 -6.28
N LEU A 265 -24.41 -10.33 -6.29
CA LEU A 265 -23.24 -9.48 -6.04
C LEU A 265 -22.74 -8.91 -7.38
N THR A 266 -22.91 -7.62 -7.59
CA THR A 266 -22.41 -6.95 -8.80
C THR A 266 -20.89 -6.94 -8.84
N PRO A 267 -20.24 -7.51 -9.86
CA PRO A 267 -18.80 -7.50 -9.98
C PRO A 267 -18.23 -6.10 -10.23
N VAL A 268 -17.23 -5.74 -9.44
CA VAL A 268 -16.50 -4.48 -9.59
C VAL A 268 -15.01 -4.79 -9.63
N PHE A 269 -14.35 -4.36 -10.70
CA PHE A 269 -12.92 -4.54 -10.87
C PHE A 269 -12.17 -3.33 -10.31
N LEU A 270 -11.25 -3.57 -9.36
CA LEU A 270 -10.51 -2.56 -8.62
C LEU A 270 -9.01 -2.71 -8.88
N PRO A 271 -8.41 -1.96 -9.83
CA PRO A 271 -6.98 -2.03 -10.09
C PRO A 271 -6.18 -1.39 -8.95
N ILE A 272 -5.07 -2.01 -8.55
CA ILE A 272 -4.09 -1.45 -7.60
C ILE A 272 -2.99 -0.70 -8.35
N GLU A 273 -2.54 -1.23 -9.46
CA GLU A 273 -1.56 -0.57 -10.33
C GLU A 273 -2.22 -0.26 -11.69
N LYS A 274 -2.74 0.96 -11.79
CA LYS A 274 -3.55 1.42 -12.92
C LYS A 274 -3.02 0.99 -14.30
N ARG A 275 -1.71 1.18 -14.55
CA ARG A 275 -1.08 0.93 -15.85
C ARG A 275 -1.07 -0.54 -16.27
N LEU A 276 -1.08 -1.45 -15.31
CA LEU A 276 -0.97 -2.89 -15.54
C LEU A 276 -2.32 -3.58 -15.37
N ASP A 277 -3.02 -3.28 -14.27
CA ASP A 277 -4.16 -4.07 -13.83
C ASP A 277 -5.43 -3.83 -14.63
N VAL A 278 -5.63 -2.60 -15.15
CA VAL A 278 -6.83 -2.26 -15.94
C VAL A 278 -6.96 -3.20 -17.15
N GLY A 279 -5.86 -3.46 -17.87
CA GLY A 279 -5.87 -4.38 -19.00
C GLY A 279 -6.21 -5.83 -18.61
N ALA A 280 -5.73 -6.30 -17.45
CA ALA A 280 -6.09 -7.62 -16.94
C ALA A 280 -7.59 -7.69 -16.56
N CYS A 281 -8.09 -6.67 -15.87
CA CYS A 281 -9.51 -6.56 -15.52
C CYS A 281 -10.41 -6.56 -16.79
N GLN A 282 -10.04 -5.79 -17.81
CA GLN A 282 -10.78 -5.73 -19.09
C GLN A 282 -10.81 -7.10 -19.80
N LYS A 283 -9.70 -7.86 -19.76
CA LYS A 283 -9.65 -9.20 -20.34
C LYS A 283 -10.61 -10.17 -19.65
N ALA A 284 -10.65 -10.18 -18.32
CA ALA A 284 -11.62 -11.02 -17.61
C ALA A 284 -13.06 -10.56 -17.88
N ALA A 285 -13.31 -9.25 -17.83
CA ALA A 285 -14.63 -8.67 -18.08
C ALA A 285 -15.17 -8.93 -19.51
N ALA A 286 -14.29 -9.08 -20.51
CA ALA A 286 -14.68 -9.42 -21.88
C ALA A 286 -15.37 -10.78 -22.00
N HIS A 287 -15.24 -11.66 -21.03
CA HIS A 287 -15.88 -12.98 -20.96
C HIS A 287 -17.16 -12.98 -20.11
N MET A 288 -17.54 -11.82 -19.56
CA MET A 288 -18.71 -11.69 -18.69
C MET A 288 -20.00 -11.41 -19.47
N LYS A 289 -21.12 -11.84 -18.87
CA LYS A 289 -22.48 -11.52 -19.30
C LYS A 289 -23.20 -10.62 -18.29
N ALA A 290 -22.83 -10.72 -17.02
CA ALA A 290 -23.42 -9.94 -15.93
C ALA A 290 -23.07 -8.46 -16.02
N PRO A 291 -23.93 -7.56 -15.51
CA PRO A 291 -23.56 -6.16 -15.29
C PRO A 291 -22.32 -6.07 -14.41
N HIS A 292 -21.35 -5.28 -14.82
CA HIS A 292 -20.10 -5.10 -14.08
C HIS A 292 -19.55 -3.69 -14.25
N TYR A 293 -18.59 -3.31 -13.42
CA TYR A 293 -17.91 -2.04 -13.51
C TYR A 293 -16.40 -2.20 -13.35
N ILE A 294 -15.62 -1.50 -14.17
CA ILE A 294 -14.16 -1.46 -14.08
C ILE A 294 -13.73 -0.05 -13.66
N PHE A 295 -13.14 0.09 -12.48
CA PHE A 295 -12.48 1.32 -12.11
C PHE A 295 -11.18 1.46 -12.90
N GLU A 296 -10.99 2.59 -13.56
CA GLU A 296 -9.70 2.90 -14.18
C GLU A 296 -8.72 3.50 -13.17
N ASP A 297 -9.26 4.13 -12.12
CA ASP A 297 -8.51 4.77 -11.05
C ASP A 297 -9.34 4.75 -9.77
N THR A 298 -8.75 4.23 -8.71
CA THR A 298 -9.39 4.17 -7.38
C THR A 298 -9.15 5.43 -6.54
N GLY A 299 -8.32 6.36 -7.02
CA GLY A 299 -8.04 7.63 -6.36
C GLY A 299 -6.95 7.54 -5.28
N ALA A 300 -7.08 8.36 -4.25
CA ALA A 300 -6.17 8.37 -3.09
C ALA A 300 -6.30 7.08 -2.26
N SER A 301 -5.34 6.83 -1.38
CA SER A 301 -5.29 5.58 -0.59
C SER A 301 -6.55 5.36 0.24
N ASP A 302 -7.05 6.39 0.91
CA ASP A 302 -8.29 6.33 1.72
C ASP A 302 -9.53 6.04 0.86
N HIS A 303 -9.60 6.58 -0.37
CA HIS A 303 -10.65 6.28 -1.34
C HIS A 303 -10.56 4.83 -1.79
N THR A 304 -9.35 4.36 -2.13
CA THR A 304 -9.12 2.96 -2.51
C THR A 304 -9.55 2.01 -1.40
N ILE A 305 -9.11 2.26 -0.16
CA ILE A 305 -9.51 1.48 1.02
C ILE A 305 -11.02 1.53 1.22
N GLY A 306 -11.64 2.71 1.05
CA GLY A 306 -13.08 2.90 1.17
C GLY A 306 -13.87 2.13 0.11
N LEU A 307 -13.36 2.02 -1.13
CA LEU A 307 -13.98 1.18 -2.16
C LEU A 307 -13.93 -0.30 -1.76
N PHE A 308 -12.79 -0.80 -1.24
CA PHE A 308 -12.71 -2.17 -0.72
C PHE A 308 -13.67 -2.40 0.46
N ALA A 309 -13.83 -1.43 1.34
CA ALA A 309 -14.78 -1.49 2.46
C ALA A 309 -16.26 -1.62 2.02
N ARG A 310 -16.59 -1.25 0.78
CA ARG A 310 -17.95 -1.36 0.20
C ARG A 310 -18.21 -2.73 -0.45
N MET A 311 -17.19 -3.55 -0.60
CA MET A 311 -17.34 -4.90 -1.15
C MET A 311 -17.86 -5.86 -0.09
N GLN A 312 -18.68 -6.82 -0.51
CA GLN A 312 -19.12 -7.94 0.35
C GLN A 312 -18.07 -9.04 0.42
N VAL A 313 -17.37 -9.25 -0.67
CA VAL A 313 -16.26 -10.21 -0.83
C VAL A 313 -15.25 -9.61 -1.78
N VAL A 314 -13.98 -9.92 -1.60
CA VAL A 314 -12.90 -9.52 -2.53
C VAL A 314 -12.12 -10.74 -3.00
N VAL A 315 -11.99 -10.90 -4.30
CA VAL A 315 -11.12 -11.89 -4.96
C VAL A 315 -9.90 -11.15 -5.49
N SER A 316 -8.70 -11.51 -5.05
CA SER A 316 -7.52 -10.73 -5.41
C SER A 316 -6.26 -11.51 -5.68
N MET A 317 -5.54 -11.09 -6.72
CA MET A 317 -4.15 -11.40 -7.02
C MET A 317 -3.19 -10.37 -6.39
N ARG A 318 -3.65 -9.22 -5.89
CA ARG A 318 -2.82 -8.14 -5.36
C ARG A 318 -2.79 -8.14 -3.84
N LEU A 319 -1.58 -8.17 -3.27
CA LEU A 319 -1.37 -8.17 -1.82
C LEU A 319 -2.08 -7.00 -1.14
N HIS A 320 -1.89 -5.77 -1.62
CA HIS A 320 -2.48 -4.60 -0.96
C HIS A 320 -4.02 -4.58 -1.02
N ALA A 321 -4.64 -5.14 -2.06
CA ALA A 321 -6.08 -5.32 -2.08
C ALA A 321 -6.56 -6.27 -0.97
N LEU A 322 -5.79 -7.35 -0.70
CA LEU A 322 -6.06 -8.26 0.41
C LEU A 322 -5.84 -7.57 1.77
N VAL A 323 -4.75 -6.80 1.91
CA VAL A 323 -4.47 -6.04 3.14
C VAL A 323 -5.57 -5.01 3.41
N PHE A 324 -5.99 -4.24 2.40
CA PHE A 324 -7.06 -3.25 2.52
C PHE A 324 -8.38 -3.91 2.91
N SER A 325 -8.76 -4.99 2.22
CA SER A 325 -10.00 -5.72 2.52
C SER A 325 -9.98 -6.32 3.91
N ALA A 326 -8.89 -6.96 4.31
CA ALA A 326 -8.72 -7.51 5.66
C ALA A 326 -8.84 -6.38 6.71
N GLY A 327 -8.16 -5.24 6.48
CA GLY A 327 -8.20 -4.08 7.37
C GLY A 327 -9.60 -3.49 7.57
N GLN A 328 -10.52 -3.72 6.62
CA GLN A 328 -11.91 -3.27 6.67
C GLN A 328 -12.90 -4.38 7.07
N GLY A 329 -12.41 -5.56 7.40
CA GLY A 329 -13.26 -6.66 7.79
C GLY A 329 -14.04 -7.32 6.64
N VAL A 330 -13.56 -7.20 5.41
CA VAL A 330 -14.20 -7.77 4.22
C VAL A 330 -13.66 -9.18 3.98
N PRO A 331 -14.52 -10.21 3.85
CA PRO A 331 -14.11 -11.55 3.46
C PRO A 331 -13.35 -11.54 2.14
N LEU A 332 -12.30 -12.36 2.06
CA LEU A 332 -11.40 -12.32 0.92
C LEU A 332 -11.02 -13.72 0.41
N VAL A 333 -10.75 -13.80 -0.88
CA VAL A 333 -10.24 -14.96 -1.58
C VAL A 333 -8.94 -14.57 -2.27
N GLY A 334 -7.85 -15.27 -1.94
CA GLY A 334 -6.54 -15.03 -2.54
C GLY A 334 -6.30 -15.87 -3.78
N VAL A 335 -5.73 -15.27 -4.83
CA VAL A 335 -5.14 -16.00 -5.96
C VAL A 335 -3.64 -15.76 -5.95
N VAL A 336 -2.91 -16.79 -5.56
CA VAL A 336 -1.48 -16.72 -5.27
C VAL A 336 -0.67 -16.89 -6.56
N TYR A 337 0.16 -15.91 -6.88
CA TYR A 337 1.17 -15.99 -7.94
C TYR A 337 2.58 -15.68 -7.40
N ASP A 338 2.65 -15.29 -6.14
CA ASP A 338 3.86 -14.85 -5.45
C ASP A 338 3.71 -15.18 -3.96
N GLN A 339 4.76 -15.71 -3.36
CA GLN A 339 4.78 -16.21 -1.99
C GLN A 339 4.37 -15.18 -0.93
N LYS A 340 4.57 -13.88 -1.18
CA LYS A 340 4.11 -12.81 -0.27
C LYS A 340 2.60 -12.82 -0.04
N ILE A 341 1.81 -13.32 -1.01
CA ILE A 341 0.34 -13.39 -0.89
C ILE A 341 -0.04 -14.51 0.07
N SER A 342 0.48 -15.72 -0.15
CA SER A 342 0.22 -16.85 0.75
C SER A 342 0.76 -16.60 2.16
N SER A 343 1.95 -15.96 2.28
CA SER A 343 2.51 -15.58 3.59
C SER A 343 1.59 -14.63 4.36
N PHE A 344 1.04 -13.61 3.69
CA PHE A 344 0.07 -12.71 4.31
C PHE A 344 -1.21 -13.43 4.73
N LEU A 345 -1.80 -14.24 3.85
CA LEU A 345 -3.04 -14.97 4.12
C LEU A 345 -2.87 -15.95 5.29
N ASN A 346 -1.78 -16.70 5.31
CA ASN A 346 -1.45 -17.58 6.43
C ASN A 346 -1.24 -16.78 7.73
N TYR A 347 -0.59 -15.61 7.65
CA TYR A 347 -0.35 -14.77 8.83
C TYR A 347 -1.63 -14.26 9.49
N ILE A 348 -2.67 -13.98 8.71
CA ILE A 348 -3.99 -13.60 9.22
C ILE A 348 -4.92 -14.79 9.47
N GLY A 349 -4.45 -16.03 9.30
CA GLY A 349 -5.26 -17.23 9.46
C GLY A 349 -6.31 -17.44 8.37
N GLN A 350 -6.08 -16.89 7.16
CA GLN A 350 -6.99 -17.02 6.02
C GLN A 350 -6.65 -18.26 5.19
N ASP A 351 -7.63 -19.14 4.97
CA ASP A 351 -7.50 -20.41 4.25
C ASP A 351 -8.14 -20.41 2.84
N LEU A 352 -8.87 -19.35 2.48
CA LEU A 352 -9.51 -19.23 1.17
C LEU A 352 -8.53 -18.66 0.13
N PHE A 353 -7.64 -19.51 -0.36
CA PHE A 353 -6.73 -19.14 -1.44
C PHE A 353 -6.32 -20.36 -2.29
N THR A 354 -5.91 -20.08 -3.52
CA THR A 354 -5.42 -21.06 -4.48
C THR A 354 -4.26 -20.49 -5.29
N ASP A 355 -3.35 -21.35 -5.77
CA ASP A 355 -2.30 -20.91 -6.70
C ASP A 355 -2.90 -20.56 -8.08
N LEU A 356 -2.36 -19.56 -8.75
CA LEU A 356 -2.80 -19.14 -10.09
C LEU A 356 -2.68 -20.27 -11.12
N ASN A 357 -1.66 -21.11 -11.01
CA ASN A 357 -1.47 -22.23 -11.92
C ASN A 357 -2.53 -23.31 -11.73
N ASP A 358 -2.98 -23.51 -10.49
CA ASP A 358 -3.88 -24.60 -10.08
C ASP A 358 -5.34 -24.17 -10.00
N VAL A 359 -5.64 -22.85 -10.12
CA VAL A 359 -6.99 -22.33 -10.02
C VAL A 359 -7.91 -22.94 -11.11
N THR A 360 -9.04 -23.48 -10.66
CA THR A 360 -10.14 -23.97 -11.51
C THR A 360 -11.38 -23.12 -11.29
N TYR A 361 -12.32 -23.15 -12.24
CA TYR A 361 -13.58 -22.44 -12.12
C TYR A 361 -14.38 -22.90 -10.90
N GLU A 362 -14.51 -24.22 -10.75
CA GLU A 362 -15.24 -24.84 -9.63
C GLU A 362 -14.59 -24.51 -8.30
N GLY A 363 -13.26 -24.56 -8.22
CA GLY A 363 -12.50 -24.22 -7.01
C GLY A 363 -12.65 -22.75 -6.61
N LEU A 364 -12.61 -21.83 -7.59
CA LEU A 364 -12.80 -20.41 -7.32
C LEU A 364 -14.23 -20.09 -6.87
N CYS A 365 -15.25 -20.71 -7.51
CA CYS A 365 -16.65 -20.59 -7.07
C CYS A 365 -16.83 -21.11 -5.63
N ALA A 366 -16.25 -22.27 -5.28
CA ALA A 366 -16.30 -22.81 -3.93
C ALA A 366 -15.64 -21.87 -2.88
N HIS A 367 -14.54 -21.20 -3.24
CA HIS A 367 -13.94 -20.18 -2.37
C HIS A 367 -14.83 -18.95 -2.23
N ILE A 368 -15.50 -18.50 -3.30
CA ILE A 368 -16.48 -17.40 -3.25
C ILE A 368 -17.65 -17.79 -2.32
N ASP A 369 -18.19 -19.00 -2.45
CA ASP A 369 -19.27 -19.52 -1.58
C ASP A 369 -18.86 -19.50 -0.11
N ALA A 370 -17.64 -19.95 0.19
CA ALA A 370 -17.12 -19.95 1.54
C ALA A 370 -16.91 -18.52 2.07
N ALA A 371 -16.42 -17.60 1.23
CA ALA A 371 -16.25 -16.21 1.61
C ALA A 371 -17.59 -15.49 1.85
N VAL A 372 -18.61 -15.76 1.02
CA VAL A 372 -19.97 -15.22 1.22
C VAL A 372 -20.57 -15.65 2.57
N LYS A 373 -20.33 -16.89 3.01
CA LYS A 373 -20.76 -17.37 4.33
C LYS A 373 -20.09 -16.66 5.51
N ARG A 374 -18.94 -16.03 5.27
CA ARG A 374 -18.19 -15.24 6.28
C ARG A 374 -18.59 -13.75 6.32
N ILE A 375 -19.55 -13.31 5.51
CA ILE A 375 -20.05 -11.94 5.56
C ILE A 375 -20.68 -11.69 6.92
N GLY A 376 -20.15 -10.70 7.67
CA GLY A 376 -20.61 -10.37 9.03
C GLY A 376 -20.02 -11.23 10.15
N ASP A 377 -19.14 -12.20 9.83
CA ASP A 377 -18.37 -12.94 10.81
C ASP A 377 -17.25 -12.08 11.39
N THR A 378 -17.54 -11.44 12.53
CA THR A 378 -16.58 -10.54 13.19
C THR A 378 -15.43 -11.30 13.88
N GLU A 379 -15.63 -12.54 14.31
CA GLU A 379 -14.59 -13.32 15.00
C GLU A 379 -13.46 -13.71 14.05
N PHE A 380 -13.79 -14.13 12.85
CA PHE A 380 -12.81 -14.46 11.82
C PHE A 380 -11.91 -13.27 11.47
N LEU A 381 -12.49 -12.08 11.43
CA LEU A 381 -11.81 -10.86 10.99
C LEU A 381 -11.04 -10.15 12.11
N SER A 382 -11.58 -10.15 13.34
CA SER A 382 -10.97 -9.43 14.47
C SER A 382 -9.66 -10.08 14.95
N GLY A 383 -9.59 -11.40 15.03
CA GLY A 383 -8.42 -12.09 15.59
C GLY A 383 -7.12 -11.88 14.80
N GLY A 384 -7.18 -11.99 13.47
CA GLY A 384 -6.01 -11.82 12.59
C GLY A 384 -5.64 -10.36 12.38
N VAL A 385 -6.60 -9.50 12.07
CA VAL A 385 -6.37 -8.09 11.72
C VAL A 385 -6.02 -7.23 12.92
N ASP A 386 -6.64 -7.44 14.06
CA ASP A 386 -6.30 -6.70 15.28
C ASP A 386 -4.89 -7.07 15.76
N ARG A 387 -4.48 -8.33 15.61
CA ARG A 387 -3.10 -8.75 15.83
C ARG A 387 -2.14 -8.01 14.89
N LEU A 388 -2.46 -7.88 13.59
CA LEU A 388 -1.64 -7.13 12.64
C LEU A 388 -1.51 -5.66 13.02
N ARG A 389 -2.61 -5.00 13.44
CA ARG A 389 -2.60 -3.60 13.89
C ARG A 389 -1.78 -3.39 15.16
N GLN A 390 -1.82 -4.35 16.09
CA GLN A 390 -0.97 -4.30 17.30
C GLN A 390 0.50 -4.46 16.97
N VAL A 391 0.83 -5.38 16.06
CA VAL A 391 2.21 -5.66 15.66
C VAL A 391 2.77 -4.55 14.76
N GLU A 392 1.91 -3.87 13.96
CA GLU A 392 2.30 -2.76 13.10
C GLU A 392 2.96 -1.63 13.89
N ARG A 393 2.50 -1.34 15.09
CA ARG A 393 3.11 -0.33 15.97
C ARG A 393 4.61 -0.51 16.19
N ARG A 394 5.16 -1.70 15.97
CA ARG A 394 6.61 -1.95 16.01
C ARG A 394 7.37 -1.26 14.88
N ASN A 395 6.69 -0.85 13.80
CA ASN A 395 7.33 -0.11 12.71
C ASN A 395 7.76 1.30 13.16
N SER A 396 7.07 1.90 14.12
CA SER A 396 7.27 3.28 14.59
C SER A 396 7.93 3.40 15.96
N GLN A 397 8.12 2.29 16.67
CA GLN A 397 8.87 2.23 17.92
C GLN A 397 10.38 2.34 17.69
#